data_663e6a67ed3807ef187dcefac94d0ecd
#
_entry.id   663e6a67ed3807ef187dcefac94d0ecd
#
_cell.length_a   1.000
_cell.length_b   1.000
_cell.length_c   1.000
_cell.angle_alpha   90.00
_cell.angle_beta   90.00
_cell.angle_gamma   90.00
#
_symmetry.space_group_name_H-M   'P 1'
#
loop_
_entity.id
_entity.type
_entity.pdbx_description
1 polymer ?
#
loop_
_entity_poly.entity_id
_entity_poly.type
_entity_poly.pdbx_seq_one_letter_code
_entity_poly.pdbx_strand_id
1 'polypeptide(L)'
;KPHLAIAAWNWGKYYPPEKAAKGIRLDLAEWRRPAPYTAPTQSKASGLYMIASMSKARADSRGFDDALMMDWPGQVAEATGANAFFIREGVIHTPTPDCFLNGLTRQTLIDLAQRRGIEVQERAIWPEELESFESFFLTGSAAEVTFVQSAGPWHFEIGSLQQQLAKDYDDLVNGRLD
;
A
#
# COMPACT_ATOMS: atom_id res chain seq x y z
N LYS A 1 14.89 -20.79 22.94
CA LYS A 1 15.24 -19.41 23.36
C LYS A 1 15.03 -18.50 22.15
N PRO A 2 14.41 -17.32 22.29
CA PRO A 2 14.36 -16.34 21.22
C PRO A 2 15.76 -15.77 20.96
N HIS A 3 16.05 -15.47 19.71
CA HIS A 3 17.26 -14.79 19.27
C HIS A 3 16.88 -13.44 18.71
N LEU A 4 17.61 -12.39 19.06
CA LEU A 4 17.45 -11.05 18.52
C LEU A 4 18.66 -10.72 17.65
N ALA A 5 18.42 -10.28 16.43
CA ALA A 5 19.43 -9.71 15.54
C ALA A 5 18.93 -8.35 15.03
N ILE A 6 19.82 -7.36 15.02
CA ILE A 6 19.55 -6.02 14.48
C ILE A 6 20.60 -5.76 13.42
N ALA A 7 20.13 -5.42 12.20
CA ALA A 7 20.98 -5.06 11.08
C ALA A 7 20.55 -3.71 10.51
N ALA A 8 21.52 -2.86 10.15
CA ALA A 8 21.27 -1.57 9.52
C ALA A 8 22.24 -1.37 8.35
N TRP A 9 21.70 -0.87 7.24
CA TRP A 9 22.48 -0.53 6.05
C TRP A 9 21.81 0.60 5.27
N ASN A 10 22.55 1.26 4.39
CA ASN A 10 21.98 2.26 3.50
C ASN A 10 21.20 1.54 2.38
N TRP A 11 19.87 1.72 2.35
CA TRP A 11 19.00 1.05 1.37
C TRP A 11 18.80 1.88 0.08
N GLY A 12 18.84 3.21 0.17
CA GLY A 12 18.46 4.10 -0.93
C GLY A 12 16.94 4.25 -1.09
N LYS A 13 16.51 4.71 -2.28
CA LYS A 13 15.08 4.84 -2.62
C LYS A 13 14.51 3.48 -3.04
N TYR A 14 13.29 3.16 -2.58
CA TYR A 14 12.62 1.90 -2.90
C TYR A 14 12.27 1.78 -4.39
N TYR A 15 11.81 2.88 -5.00
CA TYR A 15 11.60 2.99 -6.44
C TYR A 15 12.48 4.08 -7.03
N PRO A 16 12.96 3.93 -8.30
CA PRO A 16 13.66 4.99 -9.01
C PRO A 16 12.82 6.28 -9.09
N PRO A 17 13.42 7.48 -9.01
CA PRO A 17 12.68 8.75 -8.99
C PRO A 17 11.70 8.94 -10.16
N GLU A 18 12.10 8.49 -11.35
CA GLU A 18 11.25 8.57 -12.55
C GLU A 18 9.99 7.69 -12.45
N LYS A 19 10.08 6.52 -11.79
CA LYS A 19 8.93 5.66 -11.52
C LYS A 19 8.07 6.24 -10.42
N ALA A 20 8.68 6.73 -9.35
CA ALA A 20 7.96 7.37 -8.26
C ALA A 20 7.13 8.57 -8.75
N ALA A 21 7.68 9.38 -9.66
CA ALA A 21 7.01 10.56 -10.23
C ALA A 21 5.83 10.21 -11.17
N LYS A 22 5.95 9.11 -11.94
CA LYS A 22 4.92 8.65 -12.88
C LYS A 22 3.87 7.74 -12.25
N GLY A 23 4.14 7.23 -11.05
CA GLY A 23 3.41 6.13 -10.44
C GLY A 23 3.88 4.77 -10.96
N ILE A 24 3.79 3.77 -10.09
CA ILE A 24 4.14 2.38 -10.40
C ILE A 24 2.97 1.64 -11.04
N ARG A 25 3.28 0.49 -11.67
CA ARG A 25 2.27 -0.39 -12.28
C ARG A 25 2.20 -1.68 -11.48
N LEU A 26 0.99 -2.07 -11.09
CA LEU A 26 0.75 -3.30 -10.34
C LEU A 26 0.15 -4.38 -11.24
N ASP A 27 0.69 -5.59 -11.13
CA ASP A 27 0.01 -6.80 -11.60
C ASP A 27 -1.10 -7.19 -10.60
N LEU A 28 -2.00 -8.08 -10.97
CA LEU A 28 -2.90 -8.71 -10.02
C LEU A 28 -2.25 -9.99 -9.49
N ALA A 29 -2.14 -10.08 -8.17
CA ALA A 29 -1.55 -11.25 -7.53
C ALA A 29 -2.44 -12.49 -7.73
N GLU A 30 -1.81 -13.62 -7.98
CA GLU A 30 -2.49 -14.92 -8.03
C GLU A 30 -2.84 -15.43 -6.63
N TRP A 31 -1.95 -15.16 -5.67
CA TRP A 31 -2.11 -15.57 -4.28
C TRP A 31 -2.90 -14.54 -3.48
N ARG A 32 -3.80 -15.03 -2.63
CA ARG A 32 -4.62 -14.19 -1.74
C ARG A 32 -4.02 -14.11 -0.34
N ARG A 33 -4.30 -13.02 0.37
CA ARG A 33 -3.99 -12.92 1.80
C ARG A 33 -4.84 -13.94 2.57
N PRO A 34 -4.25 -14.66 3.55
CA PRO A 34 -4.96 -15.69 4.30
C PRO A 34 -6.05 -15.10 5.18
N ALA A 35 -7.04 -15.91 5.49
CA ALA A 35 -8.08 -15.53 6.45
C ALA A 35 -7.47 -15.31 7.86
N PRO A 36 -7.98 -14.36 8.65
CA PRO A 36 -7.40 -14.01 9.96
C PRO A 36 -7.43 -15.13 11.00
N TYR A 37 -8.27 -16.14 10.78
CA TYR A 37 -8.35 -17.34 11.63
C TYR A 37 -7.48 -18.51 11.13
N THR A 38 -6.79 -18.36 9.99
CA THR A 38 -5.89 -19.39 9.43
C THR A 38 -4.42 -19.07 9.61
N ALA A 39 -4.09 -17.81 9.89
CA ALA A 39 -2.72 -17.35 10.09
C ALA A 39 -2.72 -16.10 10.99
N PRO A 40 -1.62 -15.80 11.72
CA PRO A 40 -1.52 -14.59 12.54
C PRO A 40 -1.27 -13.34 11.66
N THR A 41 -2.29 -12.91 10.90
CA THR A 41 -2.21 -11.89 9.85
C THR A 41 -1.73 -10.51 10.36
N GLN A 42 -1.94 -10.22 11.65
CA GLN A 42 -1.46 -9.00 12.31
C GLN A 42 0.02 -9.08 12.76
N SER A 43 0.67 -10.21 12.49
CA SER A 43 2.09 -10.41 12.81
C SER A 43 2.96 -10.14 11.58
N LYS A 44 4.07 -9.39 11.76
CA LYS A 44 5.09 -9.20 10.72
C LYS A 44 6.02 -10.42 10.63
N ALA A 45 5.42 -11.62 10.54
CA ALA A 45 6.14 -12.89 10.49
C ALA A 45 6.63 -13.20 9.07
N SER A 46 7.88 -13.66 8.95
CA SER A 46 8.50 -13.97 7.64
C SER A 46 7.72 -15.01 6.83
N GLY A 47 7.07 -15.97 7.50
CA GLY A 47 6.24 -16.98 6.83
C GLY A 47 5.04 -16.41 6.06
N LEU A 48 4.54 -15.24 6.45
CA LEU A 48 3.44 -14.56 5.74
C LEU A 48 3.91 -13.81 4.49
N TYR A 49 5.22 -13.59 4.35
CA TYR A 49 5.79 -12.93 3.17
C TYR A 49 6.02 -13.86 1.98
N MET A 50 5.89 -15.18 2.16
CA MET A 50 6.08 -16.13 1.06
C MET A 50 5.19 -15.82 -0.13
N ILE A 51 3.88 -15.70 0.08
CA ILE A 51 2.93 -15.41 -1.00
C ILE A 51 3.15 -14.02 -1.61
N ALA A 52 3.54 -13.04 -0.80
CA ALA A 52 3.89 -11.70 -1.26
C ALA A 52 5.15 -11.73 -2.15
N SER A 53 6.21 -12.43 -1.71
CA SER A 53 7.45 -12.57 -2.48
C SER A 53 7.23 -13.30 -3.82
N MET A 54 6.40 -14.36 -3.83
CA MET A 54 6.03 -15.06 -5.07
C MET A 54 5.23 -14.16 -6.01
N SER A 55 4.26 -13.40 -5.48
CA SER A 55 3.47 -12.45 -6.27
C SER A 55 4.34 -11.33 -6.86
N LYS A 56 5.28 -10.79 -6.07
CA LYS A 56 6.24 -9.78 -6.52
C LYS A 56 7.15 -10.32 -7.63
N ALA A 57 7.74 -11.51 -7.45
CA ALA A 57 8.60 -12.13 -8.44
C ALA A 57 7.88 -12.38 -9.77
N ARG A 58 6.61 -12.80 -9.72
CA ARG A 58 5.75 -12.94 -10.90
C ARG A 58 5.49 -11.61 -11.57
N ALA A 59 5.12 -10.59 -10.81
CA ALA A 59 4.89 -9.24 -11.33
C ALA A 59 6.15 -8.70 -12.05
N ASP A 60 7.32 -8.84 -11.43
CA ASP A 60 8.61 -8.46 -12.02
C ASP A 60 8.87 -9.17 -13.36
N SER A 61 8.61 -10.49 -13.42
CA SER A 61 8.81 -11.28 -14.63
C SER A 61 7.90 -10.85 -15.80
N ARG A 62 6.79 -10.18 -15.49
CA ARG A 62 5.81 -9.63 -16.44
C ARG A 62 6.01 -8.13 -16.70
N GLY A 63 7.03 -7.51 -16.14
CA GLY A 63 7.37 -6.10 -16.33
C GLY A 63 6.55 -5.12 -15.51
N PHE A 64 5.90 -5.59 -14.44
CA PHE A 64 5.23 -4.75 -13.44
C PHE A 64 6.19 -4.41 -12.29
N ASP A 65 5.83 -3.39 -11.51
CA ASP A 65 6.67 -2.91 -10.41
C ASP A 65 6.34 -3.58 -9.09
N ASP A 66 5.09 -4.05 -8.90
CA ASP A 66 4.61 -4.78 -7.73
C ASP A 66 3.30 -5.52 -8.10
N ALA A 67 2.60 -6.11 -7.12
CA ALA A 67 1.31 -6.74 -7.34
C ALA A 67 0.28 -6.30 -6.29
N LEU A 68 -0.95 -6.04 -6.74
CA LEU A 68 -2.12 -5.85 -5.88
C LEU A 68 -2.65 -7.23 -5.46
N MET A 69 -2.76 -7.44 -4.17
CA MET A 69 -3.24 -8.70 -3.58
C MET A 69 -4.69 -8.54 -3.11
N MET A 70 -5.47 -9.58 -3.37
CA MET A 70 -6.79 -9.72 -2.77
C MET A 70 -6.70 -10.51 -1.47
N ASP A 71 -7.69 -10.36 -0.61
CA ASP A 71 -7.86 -11.19 0.57
C ASP A 71 -8.59 -12.51 0.27
N TRP A 72 -8.81 -13.34 1.28
CA TRP A 72 -9.45 -14.64 1.12
C TRP A 72 -10.89 -14.61 0.56
N PRO A 73 -11.76 -13.60 0.86
CA PRO A 73 -13.07 -13.47 0.21
C PRO A 73 -12.97 -12.90 -1.22
N GLY A 74 -11.89 -12.22 -1.58
CA GLY A 74 -11.69 -11.60 -2.89
C GLY A 74 -11.78 -10.09 -2.89
N GLN A 75 -11.81 -9.45 -1.73
CA GLN A 75 -11.72 -8.01 -1.58
C GLN A 75 -10.27 -7.54 -1.78
N VAL A 76 -10.10 -6.28 -2.15
CA VAL A 76 -8.79 -5.65 -2.22
C VAL A 76 -8.16 -5.64 -0.82
N ALA A 77 -6.92 -6.11 -0.71
CA ALA A 77 -6.17 -6.12 0.54
C ALA A 77 -5.08 -5.04 0.55
N GLU A 78 -3.96 -5.35 -0.03
CA GLU A 78 -2.76 -4.50 -0.03
C GLU A 78 -1.87 -4.87 -1.22
N ALA A 79 -0.77 -4.15 -1.45
CA ALA A 79 0.31 -4.63 -2.33
C ALA A 79 1.19 -5.65 -1.59
N THR A 80 2.26 -6.16 -2.23
CA THR A 80 3.06 -7.23 -1.64
C THR A 80 3.79 -6.81 -0.35
N GLY A 81 4.01 -5.52 -0.13
CA GLY A 81 4.69 -5.00 1.07
C GLY A 81 4.23 -3.62 1.51
N ALA A 82 3.06 -3.14 1.03
CA ALA A 82 2.56 -1.80 1.30
C ALA A 82 1.02 -1.77 1.29
N ASN A 83 0.43 -0.96 2.17
CA ASN A 83 -1.02 -0.81 2.29
C ASN A 83 -1.59 0.06 1.17
N ALA A 84 -2.83 -0.20 0.77
CA ALA A 84 -3.52 0.45 -0.34
C ALA A 84 -4.45 1.58 0.12
N PHE A 85 -4.45 2.68 -0.64
CA PHE A 85 -5.34 3.83 -0.47
C PHE A 85 -5.89 4.29 -1.82
N PHE A 86 -7.18 4.54 -1.87
CA PHE A 86 -7.88 5.00 -3.07
C PHE A 86 -8.58 6.33 -2.78
N ILE A 87 -8.72 7.17 -3.79
CA ILE A 87 -9.43 8.45 -3.68
C ILE A 87 -10.56 8.49 -4.70
N ARG A 88 -11.74 8.93 -4.20
CA ARG A 88 -12.90 9.23 -5.01
C ARG A 88 -13.65 10.43 -4.41
N GLU A 89 -13.94 11.44 -5.23
CA GLU A 89 -14.70 12.63 -4.82
C GLU A 89 -14.14 13.30 -3.56
N GLY A 90 -12.81 13.33 -3.42
CA GLY A 90 -12.12 13.92 -2.26
C GLY A 90 -12.15 13.08 -0.97
N VAL A 91 -12.76 11.91 -0.99
CA VAL A 91 -12.80 10.95 0.12
C VAL A 91 -11.71 9.90 -0.09
N ILE A 92 -11.00 9.59 0.97
CA ILE A 92 -9.98 8.53 1.00
C ILE A 92 -10.63 7.23 1.44
N HIS A 93 -10.41 6.16 0.67
CA HIS A 93 -10.84 4.80 1.00
C HIS A 93 -9.63 3.90 1.19
N THR A 94 -9.61 3.10 2.25
CA THR A 94 -8.55 2.13 2.49
C THR A 94 -9.14 0.83 3.01
N PRO A 95 -8.65 -0.34 2.55
CA PRO A 95 -9.15 -1.61 3.04
C PRO A 95 -8.97 -1.76 4.55
N THR A 96 -9.97 -2.36 5.21
CA THR A 96 -9.88 -2.73 6.63
C THR A 96 -8.79 -3.79 6.83
N PRO A 97 -7.83 -3.59 7.74
CA PRO A 97 -6.66 -4.47 7.86
C PRO A 97 -6.95 -5.75 8.63
N ASP A 98 -7.87 -6.58 8.15
CA ASP A 98 -8.24 -7.86 8.78
C ASP A 98 -7.27 -8.99 8.42
N CYS A 99 -6.82 -9.03 7.17
CA CYS A 99 -5.98 -10.10 6.61
C CYS A 99 -4.52 -9.70 6.38
N PHE A 100 -4.14 -8.50 6.79
CA PHE A 100 -2.81 -7.91 6.58
C PHE A 100 -2.46 -6.92 7.69
N LEU A 101 -1.23 -6.43 7.68
CA LEU A 101 -0.76 -5.51 8.73
C LEU A 101 -1.42 -4.13 8.64
N ASN A 102 -1.91 -3.63 9.78
CA ASN A 102 -2.23 -2.23 9.93
C ASN A 102 -0.91 -1.43 10.08
N GLY A 103 -0.31 -1.07 8.95
CA GLY A 103 1.01 -0.46 8.88
C GLY A 103 1.10 0.88 9.61
N LEU A 104 2.25 1.18 10.23
CA LEU A 104 2.46 2.46 10.91
C LEU A 104 2.32 3.65 9.94
N THR A 105 2.88 3.54 8.75
CA THR A 105 2.73 4.58 7.70
C THR A 105 1.26 4.75 7.32
N ARG A 106 0.49 3.66 7.21
CA ARG A 106 -0.96 3.71 6.96
C ARG A 106 -1.67 4.54 8.03
N GLN A 107 -1.45 4.23 9.31
CA GLN A 107 -2.06 4.94 10.45
C GLN A 107 -1.66 6.42 10.44
N THR A 108 -0.39 6.73 10.20
CA THR A 108 0.11 8.10 10.08
C THR A 108 -0.61 8.87 8.96
N LEU A 109 -0.80 8.26 7.79
CA LEU A 109 -1.50 8.91 6.66
C LEU A 109 -2.98 9.16 6.97
N ILE A 110 -3.65 8.24 7.68
CA ILE A 110 -5.03 8.44 8.15
C ILE A 110 -5.09 9.65 9.09
N ASP A 111 -4.18 9.73 10.07
CA ASP A 111 -4.12 10.86 11.01
C ASP A 111 -3.84 12.19 10.29
N LEU A 112 -2.88 12.24 9.37
CA LEU A 112 -2.58 13.42 8.56
C LEU A 112 -3.78 13.88 7.73
N ALA A 113 -4.50 12.96 7.11
CA ALA A 113 -5.72 13.26 6.34
C ALA A 113 -6.81 13.85 7.25
N GLN A 114 -7.04 13.23 8.41
CA GLN A 114 -8.04 13.68 9.39
C GLN A 114 -7.71 15.06 9.95
N ARG A 115 -6.44 15.35 10.24
CA ARG A 115 -5.99 16.70 10.67
C ARG A 115 -6.27 17.78 9.61
N ARG A 116 -6.35 17.42 8.34
CA ARG A 116 -6.75 18.30 7.24
C ARG A 116 -8.26 18.39 7.03
N GLY A 117 -9.06 17.67 7.82
CA GLY A 117 -10.50 17.59 7.65
C GLY A 117 -10.92 16.73 6.44
N ILE A 118 -10.02 15.86 5.93
CA ILE A 118 -10.30 14.94 4.83
C ILE A 118 -10.96 13.69 5.40
N GLU A 119 -12.08 13.29 4.82
CA GLU A 119 -12.78 12.06 5.21
C GLU A 119 -11.97 10.84 4.80
N VAL A 120 -11.81 9.88 5.75
CA VAL A 120 -11.16 8.60 5.51
C VAL A 120 -12.13 7.48 5.88
N GLN A 121 -12.41 6.59 4.94
CA GLN A 121 -13.27 5.43 5.10
C GLN A 121 -12.44 4.15 5.09
N GLU A 122 -12.32 3.51 6.26
CA GLU A 122 -11.77 2.16 6.39
C GLU A 122 -12.88 1.15 6.15
N ARG A 123 -12.84 0.45 5.02
CA ARG A 123 -13.94 -0.45 4.61
C ARG A 123 -13.46 -1.57 3.68
N ALA A 124 -14.31 -2.56 3.48
CA ALA A 124 -14.15 -3.51 2.38
C ALA A 124 -14.21 -2.77 1.02
N ILE A 125 -13.33 -3.13 0.11
CA ILE A 125 -13.27 -2.62 -1.27
C ILE A 125 -13.26 -3.82 -2.20
N TRP A 126 -14.21 -3.88 -3.13
CA TRP A 126 -14.26 -4.93 -4.12
C TRP A 126 -13.53 -4.54 -5.41
N PRO A 127 -12.92 -5.49 -6.15
CA PRO A 127 -12.22 -5.18 -7.39
C PRO A 127 -13.07 -4.41 -8.41
N GLU A 128 -14.37 -4.67 -8.45
CA GLU A 128 -15.33 -4.02 -9.36
C GLU A 128 -15.48 -2.53 -9.07
N GLU A 129 -15.13 -2.07 -7.85
CA GLU A 129 -15.15 -0.65 -7.50
C GLU A 129 -13.93 0.11 -8.01
N LEU A 130 -12.83 -0.60 -8.36
CA LEU A 130 -11.56 0.04 -8.69
C LEU A 130 -11.65 1.01 -9.85
N GLU A 131 -12.52 0.77 -10.83
CA GLU A 131 -12.77 1.65 -11.96
C GLU A 131 -13.37 3.01 -11.53
N SER A 132 -14.03 3.06 -10.37
CA SER A 132 -14.67 4.28 -9.86
C SER A 132 -13.73 5.22 -9.10
N PHE A 133 -12.51 4.76 -8.77
CA PHE A 133 -11.53 5.58 -8.07
C PHE A 133 -10.67 6.39 -9.04
N GLU A 134 -10.48 7.66 -8.71
CA GLU A 134 -9.67 8.61 -9.48
C GLU A 134 -8.18 8.37 -9.29
N SER A 135 -7.79 8.09 -8.05
CA SER A 135 -6.39 7.98 -7.64
C SER A 135 -6.14 6.78 -6.75
N PHE A 136 -4.94 6.22 -6.85
CA PHE A 136 -4.47 5.11 -6.04
C PHE A 136 -3.04 5.35 -5.57
N PHE A 137 -2.74 5.09 -4.31
CA PHE A 137 -1.38 5.13 -3.77
C PHE A 137 -1.17 4.06 -2.71
N LEU A 138 0.09 3.71 -2.50
CA LEU A 138 0.54 2.75 -1.51
C LEU A 138 1.28 3.45 -0.38
N THR A 139 1.27 2.83 0.82
CA THR A 139 2.00 3.32 1.98
C THR A 139 2.78 2.22 2.69
N GLY A 140 4.01 2.53 3.09
CA GLY A 140 4.85 1.61 3.85
C GLY A 140 6.16 2.26 4.27
N SER A 141 6.84 1.72 5.28
CA SER A 141 8.09 2.32 5.80
C SER A 141 9.20 2.42 4.74
N ALA A 142 9.29 1.46 3.82
CA ALA A 142 10.25 1.49 2.72
C ALA A 142 9.71 2.22 1.48
N ALA A 143 8.41 2.04 1.19
CA ALA A 143 7.74 2.63 0.04
C ALA A 143 7.33 4.09 0.29
N GLU A 144 7.35 4.55 1.56
CA GLU A 144 6.82 5.85 1.96
C GLU A 144 5.40 6.05 1.43
N VAL A 145 5.14 7.07 0.61
CA VAL A 145 3.92 7.24 -0.17
C VAL A 145 4.29 7.04 -1.65
N THR A 146 3.78 5.98 -2.25
CA THR A 146 4.08 5.60 -3.63
C THR A 146 2.83 5.67 -4.48
N PHE A 147 2.84 6.49 -5.54
CA PHE A 147 1.71 6.61 -6.46
C PHE A 147 1.61 5.40 -7.38
N VAL A 148 0.37 5.03 -7.70
CA VAL A 148 0.06 3.91 -8.61
C VAL A 148 -0.66 4.46 -9.83
N GLN A 149 -0.11 4.21 -11.03
CA GLN A 149 -0.74 4.62 -12.29
C GLN A 149 -1.67 3.55 -12.86
N SER A 150 -1.44 2.28 -12.51
CA SER A 150 -2.32 1.18 -12.95
C SER A 150 -2.22 -0.05 -12.06
N ALA A 151 -3.34 -0.79 -11.92
CA ALA A 151 -3.39 -2.09 -11.28
C ALA A 151 -4.25 -3.04 -12.16
N GLY A 152 -3.63 -4.06 -12.75
CA GLY A 152 -4.31 -4.87 -13.76
C GLY A 152 -4.89 -4.01 -14.89
N PRO A 153 -6.22 -4.06 -15.13
CA PRO A 153 -6.87 -3.30 -16.19
C PRO A 153 -7.21 -1.85 -15.80
N TRP A 154 -7.15 -1.50 -14.52
CA TRP A 154 -7.56 -0.19 -14.01
C TRP A 154 -6.41 0.82 -14.07
N HIS A 155 -6.75 2.08 -14.40
CA HIS A 155 -5.82 3.19 -14.51
C HIS A 155 -6.22 4.31 -13.54
N PHE A 156 -5.23 4.97 -12.96
CA PHE A 156 -5.43 5.98 -11.94
C PHE A 156 -4.59 7.23 -12.26
N GLU A 157 -5.10 8.39 -11.89
CA GLU A 157 -4.40 9.66 -12.03
C GLU A 157 -3.64 10.01 -10.75
N ILE A 158 -2.59 10.80 -10.90
CA ILE A 158 -1.88 11.36 -9.75
C ILE A 158 -2.55 12.70 -9.39
N GLY A 159 -3.51 12.64 -8.47
CA GLY A 159 -4.29 13.80 -8.04
C GLY A 159 -3.56 14.68 -7.03
N SER A 160 -4.04 15.92 -6.86
CA SER A 160 -3.46 16.89 -5.93
C SER A 160 -3.52 16.45 -4.46
N LEU A 161 -4.60 15.75 -4.08
CA LEU A 161 -4.79 15.29 -2.71
C LEU A 161 -3.72 14.27 -2.28
N GLN A 162 -3.45 13.27 -3.11
CA GLN A 162 -2.40 12.29 -2.79
C GLN A 162 -0.99 12.91 -2.81
N GLN A 163 -0.74 13.90 -3.69
CA GLN A 163 0.54 14.65 -3.70
C GLN A 163 0.70 15.47 -2.41
N GLN A 164 -0.37 16.10 -1.93
CA GLN A 164 -0.35 16.84 -0.68
C GLN A 164 -0.06 15.92 0.52
N LEU A 165 -0.71 14.76 0.59
CA LEU A 165 -0.47 13.78 1.66
C LEU A 165 0.94 13.21 1.61
N ALA A 166 1.48 12.96 0.42
CA ALA A 166 2.86 12.52 0.25
C ALA A 166 3.85 13.57 0.78
N LYS A 167 3.59 14.86 0.47
CA LYS A 167 4.40 15.97 1.00
C LYS A 167 4.28 16.08 2.52
N ASP A 168 3.09 16.00 3.08
CA ASP A 168 2.87 16.08 4.53
C ASP A 168 3.62 14.94 5.26
N TYR A 169 3.56 13.73 4.70
CA TYR A 169 4.30 12.60 5.25
C TYR A 169 5.82 12.82 5.17
N ASP A 170 6.33 13.30 4.04
CA ASP A 170 7.76 13.63 3.91
C ASP A 170 8.17 14.74 4.88
N ASP A 171 7.36 15.77 5.06
CA ASP A 171 7.61 16.84 6.00
C ASP A 171 7.60 16.33 7.46
N LEU A 172 6.67 15.44 7.82
CA LEU A 172 6.57 14.85 9.15
C LEU A 172 7.81 14.00 9.47
N VAL A 173 8.18 13.05 8.60
CA VAL A 173 9.30 12.15 8.88
C VAL A 173 10.67 12.83 8.85
N ASN A 174 10.75 14.00 8.25
CA ASN A 174 11.95 14.85 8.25
C ASN A 174 11.90 15.97 9.31
N GLY A 175 10.92 15.96 10.21
CA GLY A 175 10.81 16.95 11.30
C GLY A 175 10.49 18.37 10.81
N ARG A 176 9.80 18.50 9.69
CA ARG A 176 9.35 19.78 9.13
C ARG A 176 7.85 20.07 9.36
N LEU A 177 7.15 19.10 9.95
CA LEU A 177 5.75 19.18 10.33
C LEU A 177 5.59 18.65 11.76
N ASP A 178 4.89 19.40 12.61
CA ASP A 178 4.59 19.04 14.00
C ASP A 178 3.32 18.19 14.13
#